data_4cf433ec6a2ae7962e5a57e0ffbd51fc
#
_entry.id   4cf433ec6a2ae7962e5a57e0ffbd51fc
#
_cell.length_a   1.000
_cell.length_b   1.000
_cell.length_c   1.000
_cell.angle_alpha   90.00
_cell.angle_beta   90.00
_cell.angle_gamma   90.00
#
_symmetry.space_group_name_H-M   'P 1'
#
loop_
_entity.id
_entity.type
_entity.pdbx_description
1 polymer ?
#
loop_
_entity_poly.entity_id
_entity_poly.type
_entity_poly.pdbx_seq_one_letter_code
_entity_poly.pdbx_strand_id
1 'polypeptide(L)'
;TIILKRPIKSEELINLYTRASGYKRIQFSRNYWVEDENKEEIATIYSLWTLIDIQKRRIIKPDKAGIKMPKIISYPYALDNFHEIKDNLELSLVMERTVLYSDIDINQHFNNSRYIEWVFDAMPIDFFKNHYFKEMSVIFKKEMTPNNKARIYRFIDNDYVKIVFKSSDDSI
;
A
#
# COMPACT_ATOMS: atom_id res chain seq x y z
N THR A 1 5.50 0.03 2.18
CA THR A 1 5.64 0.62 3.53
C THR A 1 5.69 2.12 3.44
N ILE A 2 4.94 2.81 4.28
CA ILE A 2 4.92 4.26 4.48
C ILE A 2 5.38 4.50 5.90
N ILE A 3 6.36 5.39 6.09
CA ILE A 3 6.90 5.77 7.40
C ILE A 3 6.74 7.28 7.55
N LEU A 4 6.06 7.70 8.61
CA LEU A 4 5.88 9.12 8.96
C LEU A 4 6.80 9.47 10.13
N LYS A 5 7.63 10.48 9.98
CA LYS A 5 8.43 11.03 11.09
C LYS A 5 7.57 11.90 12.00
N ARG A 6 6.57 12.55 11.42
CA ARG A 6 5.52 13.32 12.09
C ARG A 6 4.24 13.35 11.27
N PRO A 7 3.09 13.72 11.86
CA PRO A 7 1.88 13.99 11.08
C PRO A 7 2.09 15.16 10.11
N ILE A 8 1.48 15.06 8.93
CA ILE A 8 1.39 16.16 7.96
C ILE A 8 0.18 17.01 8.36
N LYS A 9 0.36 18.32 8.44
CA LYS A 9 -0.70 19.25 8.84
C LYS A 9 -1.56 19.65 7.63
N SER A 10 -2.81 20.05 7.90
CA SER A 10 -3.64 20.65 6.86
C SER A 10 -2.99 21.94 6.34
N GLU A 11 -3.08 22.16 5.03
CA GLU A 11 -2.51 23.33 4.32
C GLU A 11 -0.98 23.46 4.38
N GLU A 12 -0.29 22.45 4.88
CA GLU A 12 1.16 22.40 4.88
C GLU A 12 1.69 22.23 3.45
N LEU A 13 2.63 23.08 3.03
CA LEU A 13 3.33 22.91 1.77
C LEU A 13 4.34 21.77 1.88
N ILE A 14 4.19 20.78 1.02
CA ILE A 14 5.09 19.64 0.97
C ILE A 14 5.67 19.45 -0.43
N ASN A 15 6.88 18.91 -0.51
CA ASN A 15 7.51 18.48 -1.73
C ASN A 15 7.61 16.95 -1.74
N LEU A 16 6.98 16.31 -2.73
CA LEU A 16 7.05 14.86 -2.93
C LEU A 16 8.07 14.53 -4.01
N TYR A 17 9.05 13.74 -3.64
CA TYR A 17 10.08 13.23 -4.54
C TYR A 17 9.93 11.73 -4.76
N THR A 18 10.37 11.26 -5.92
CA THR A 18 10.36 9.83 -6.21
C THR A 18 11.54 9.42 -7.07
N ARG A 19 12.01 8.18 -6.85
CA ARG A 19 13.11 7.58 -7.59
C ARG A 19 12.99 6.07 -7.68
N ALA A 20 13.28 5.52 -8.88
CA ALA A 20 13.50 4.10 -9.02
C ALA A 20 14.78 3.72 -8.25
N SER A 21 14.70 2.74 -7.37
CA SER A 21 15.82 2.32 -6.50
C SER A 21 16.43 0.97 -6.91
N GLY A 22 15.90 0.35 -7.96
CA GLY A 22 16.46 -0.86 -8.51
C GLY A 22 15.43 -1.96 -8.76
N TYR A 23 15.94 -3.14 -9.14
CA TYR A 23 15.09 -4.32 -9.30
C TYR A 23 15.82 -5.57 -8.84
N LYS A 24 15.06 -6.57 -8.39
CA LYS A 24 15.57 -7.88 -8.01
C LYS A 24 14.64 -8.94 -8.56
N ARG A 25 15.14 -9.78 -9.47
CA ARG A 25 14.36 -10.81 -10.18
C ARG A 25 13.21 -10.23 -11.01
N ILE A 26 12.00 -10.17 -10.44
CA ILE A 26 10.74 -9.72 -11.08
C ILE A 26 10.14 -8.51 -10.36
N GLN A 27 10.75 -8.03 -9.29
CA GLN A 27 10.27 -6.94 -8.46
C GLN A 27 11.10 -5.68 -8.69
N PHE A 28 10.41 -4.57 -8.87
CA PHE A 28 10.97 -3.24 -9.05
C PHE A 28 10.73 -2.44 -7.79
N SER A 29 11.78 -1.83 -7.27
CA SER A 29 11.70 -0.97 -6.10
C SER A 29 11.67 0.49 -6.52
N ARG A 30 10.77 1.25 -5.92
CA ARG A 30 10.70 2.70 -6.05
C ARG A 30 10.54 3.31 -4.67
N ASN A 31 11.37 4.30 -4.39
CA ASN A 31 11.33 5.06 -3.15
C ASN A 31 10.70 6.43 -3.41
N TYR A 32 10.02 6.92 -2.40
CA TYR A 32 9.49 8.27 -2.35
C TYR A 32 9.90 8.87 -1.01
N TRP A 33 10.09 10.18 -0.98
CA TRP A 33 10.24 10.92 0.26
C TRP A 33 9.52 12.25 0.18
N VAL A 34 9.09 12.72 1.31
CA VAL A 34 8.34 13.96 1.46
C VAL A 34 9.15 14.91 2.32
N GLU A 35 9.36 16.11 1.84
CA GLU A 35 10.01 17.19 2.57
C GLU A 35 9.01 18.32 2.83
N ASP A 36 9.14 18.97 3.96
CA ASP A 36 8.42 20.19 4.26
C ASP A 36 9.08 21.44 3.58
N GLU A 37 8.57 22.63 3.85
CA GLU A 37 9.08 23.87 3.32
C GLU A 37 10.54 24.18 3.75
N ASN A 38 10.98 23.63 4.88
CA ASN A 38 12.35 23.75 5.40
C ASN A 38 13.29 22.69 4.83
N LYS A 39 12.83 21.83 3.90
CA LYS A 39 13.54 20.69 3.33
C LYS A 39 13.86 19.59 4.36
N GLU A 40 13.10 19.54 5.45
CA GLU A 40 13.20 18.44 6.39
C GLU A 40 12.33 17.26 5.88
N GLU A 41 12.93 16.07 5.82
CA GLU A 41 12.22 14.87 5.44
C GLU A 41 11.22 14.47 6.53
N ILE A 42 9.93 14.46 6.18
CA ILE A 42 8.82 14.18 7.09
C ILE A 42 8.17 12.82 6.85
N ALA A 43 8.39 12.23 5.67
CA ALA A 43 7.91 10.89 5.37
C ALA A 43 8.80 10.19 4.34
N THR A 44 8.87 8.86 4.44
CA THR A 44 9.53 7.99 3.45
C THR A 44 8.58 6.88 3.05
N ILE A 45 8.56 6.54 1.76
CA ILE A 45 7.69 5.49 1.22
C ILE A 45 8.55 4.54 0.38
N TYR A 46 8.40 3.25 0.64
CA TYR A 46 9.01 2.17 -0.11
C TYR A 46 7.94 1.37 -0.82
N SER A 47 8.06 1.20 -2.13
CA SER A 47 7.12 0.41 -2.91
C SER A 47 7.80 -0.63 -3.77
N LEU A 48 7.14 -1.79 -3.90
CA LEU A 48 7.54 -2.88 -4.78
C LEU A 48 6.47 -3.06 -5.86
N TRP A 49 6.94 -3.17 -7.08
CA TRP A 49 6.11 -3.32 -8.26
C TRP A 49 6.51 -4.59 -9.01
N THR A 50 5.54 -5.21 -9.65
CA THR A 50 5.76 -6.31 -10.57
C THR A 50 5.24 -5.94 -11.95
N LEU A 51 5.94 -6.40 -12.98
CA LEU A 51 5.49 -6.24 -14.36
C LEU A 51 4.56 -7.39 -14.72
N ILE A 52 3.36 -7.06 -15.20
CA ILE A 52 2.33 -8.03 -15.58
C ILE A 52 2.08 -7.93 -17.09
N ASP A 53 2.09 -9.06 -17.77
CA ASP A 53 1.56 -9.19 -19.12
C ASP A 53 0.02 -9.17 -19.02
N ILE A 54 -0.58 -8.08 -19.47
CA ILE A 54 -2.03 -7.84 -19.34
C ILE A 54 -2.84 -8.90 -20.13
N GLN A 55 -2.33 -9.33 -21.30
CA GLN A 55 -3.04 -10.31 -22.13
C GLN A 55 -2.99 -11.71 -21.52
N LYS A 56 -1.84 -12.10 -20.97
CA LYS A 56 -1.62 -13.43 -20.41
C LYS A 56 -1.87 -13.50 -18.91
N ARG A 57 -2.17 -12.37 -18.27
CA ARG A 57 -2.41 -12.26 -16.82
C ARG A 57 -1.31 -12.92 -15.98
N ARG A 58 -0.04 -12.74 -16.36
CA ARG A 58 1.09 -13.36 -15.67
C ARG A 58 2.25 -12.38 -15.50
N ILE A 59 3.03 -12.60 -14.47
CA ILE A 59 4.25 -11.82 -14.21
C ILE A 59 5.26 -12.09 -15.33
N ILE A 60 5.82 -11.02 -15.88
CA ILE A 60 6.82 -11.06 -16.95
C ILE A 60 8.14 -10.44 -16.49
N LYS A 61 9.27 -11.00 -16.92
CA LYS A 61 10.58 -10.41 -16.69
C LYS A 61 10.80 -9.20 -17.60
N PRO A 62 11.48 -8.12 -17.12
CA PRO A 62 11.75 -6.92 -17.92
C PRO A 62 12.38 -7.21 -19.29
N ASP A 63 13.40 -8.05 -19.31
CA ASP A 63 14.10 -8.40 -20.53
C ASP A 63 13.18 -9.02 -21.59
N LYS A 64 12.20 -9.83 -21.15
CA LYS A 64 11.19 -10.41 -22.03
C LYS A 64 10.14 -9.41 -22.50
N ALA A 65 9.98 -8.31 -21.79
CA ALA A 65 9.10 -7.20 -22.18
C ALA A 65 9.82 -6.14 -23.02
N GLY A 66 11.11 -6.32 -23.32
CA GLY A 66 11.90 -5.33 -24.06
C GLY A 66 12.19 -4.04 -23.27
N ILE A 67 11.99 -4.07 -21.94
CA ILE A 67 12.22 -2.89 -21.09
C ILE A 67 13.69 -2.82 -20.72
N LYS A 68 14.34 -1.72 -21.14
CA LYS A 68 15.69 -1.38 -20.68
C LYS A 68 15.64 -0.85 -19.26
N MET A 69 16.25 -1.57 -18.35
CA MET A 69 16.31 -1.16 -16.94
C MET A 69 17.32 -0.03 -16.75
N PRO A 70 17.00 1.01 -15.91
CA PRO A 70 17.96 2.02 -15.54
C PRO A 70 19.11 1.37 -14.74
N LYS A 71 20.30 1.99 -14.79
CA LYS A 71 21.41 1.59 -13.92
C LYS A 71 20.97 1.68 -12.47
N ILE A 72 21.24 0.61 -11.72
CA ILE A 72 20.89 0.53 -10.30
C ILE A 72 21.78 1.52 -9.55
N ILE A 73 21.16 2.45 -8.84
CA ILE A 73 21.81 3.27 -7.85
C ILE A 73 21.50 2.63 -6.51
N SER A 74 22.52 2.43 -5.68
CA SER A 74 22.44 1.79 -4.38
C SER A 74 21.58 2.60 -3.40
N TYR A 75 20.28 2.31 -3.36
CA TYR A 75 19.36 2.81 -2.34
C TYR A 75 18.77 1.63 -1.57
N PRO A 76 18.26 1.87 -0.35
CA PRO A 76 17.55 0.82 0.39
C PRO A 76 16.50 0.17 -0.50
N TYR A 77 16.58 -1.14 -0.62
CA TYR A 77 15.58 -1.89 -1.35
C TYR A 77 14.30 -1.96 -0.49
N ALA A 78 13.12 -1.86 -1.12
CA ALA A 78 11.87 -1.77 -0.37
C ALA A 78 11.62 -2.96 0.57
N LEU A 79 12.07 -4.16 0.20
CA LEU A 79 11.95 -5.35 1.08
C LEU A 79 12.78 -5.25 2.36
N ASP A 80 13.89 -4.53 2.34
CA ASP A 80 14.75 -4.38 3.52
C ASP A 80 14.08 -3.50 4.59
N ASN A 81 13.03 -2.77 4.20
CA ASN A 81 12.24 -1.89 5.05
C ASN A 81 10.79 -2.37 5.23
N PHE A 82 10.51 -3.62 4.91
CA PHE A 82 9.20 -4.22 5.11
C PHE A 82 9.19 -5.00 6.43
N HIS A 83 8.38 -4.55 7.38
CA HIS A 83 8.19 -5.23 8.64
C HIS A 83 7.21 -6.40 8.48
N GLU A 84 7.50 -7.51 9.15
CA GLU A 84 6.66 -8.68 9.12
C GLU A 84 5.27 -8.38 9.70
N ILE A 85 4.24 -8.76 8.96
CA ILE A 85 2.86 -8.65 9.43
C ILE A 85 2.60 -9.84 10.35
N LYS A 86 2.30 -9.56 11.62
CA LYS A 86 1.94 -10.59 12.61
C LYS A 86 0.77 -11.42 12.10
N ASP A 87 0.96 -12.73 12.09
CA ASP A 87 -0.10 -13.71 11.90
C ASP A 87 -0.67 -14.18 13.25
N ASN A 88 -1.69 -15.02 13.24
CA ASN A 88 -2.34 -15.58 14.44
C ASN A 88 -2.95 -14.54 15.40
N LEU A 89 -3.44 -13.43 14.85
CA LEU A 89 -4.23 -12.45 15.61
C LEU A 89 -5.72 -12.76 15.47
N GLU A 90 -6.47 -12.59 16.56
CA GLU A 90 -7.92 -12.70 16.54
C GLU A 90 -8.52 -11.46 15.86
N LEU A 91 -9.06 -11.66 14.67
CA LEU A 91 -9.60 -10.59 13.84
C LEU A 91 -11.12 -10.54 13.97
N SER A 92 -11.67 -9.35 14.22
CA SER A 92 -13.12 -9.10 14.23
C SER A 92 -13.58 -8.51 12.89
N LEU A 93 -14.70 -8.99 12.35
CA LEU A 93 -15.36 -8.37 11.20
C LEU A 93 -15.90 -7.00 11.62
N VAL A 94 -15.45 -5.95 10.93
CA VAL A 94 -15.84 -4.56 11.28
C VAL A 94 -16.67 -3.89 10.19
N MET A 95 -16.55 -4.35 8.95
CA MET A 95 -17.24 -3.74 7.82
C MET A 95 -17.38 -4.71 6.65
N GLU A 96 -18.47 -4.58 5.90
CA GLU A 96 -18.65 -5.17 4.58
C GLU A 96 -18.91 -4.06 3.56
N ARG A 97 -18.23 -4.11 2.41
CA ARG A 97 -18.40 -3.14 1.32
C ARG A 97 -18.42 -3.82 -0.03
N THR A 98 -19.14 -3.22 -0.96
CA THR A 98 -19.11 -3.61 -2.37
C THR A 98 -18.22 -2.63 -3.13
N VAL A 99 -17.37 -3.15 -4.00
CA VAL A 99 -16.54 -2.36 -4.90
C VAL A 99 -17.43 -1.66 -5.92
N LEU A 100 -17.46 -0.33 -5.90
CA LEU A 100 -18.28 0.52 -6.77
C LEU A 100 -17.45 1.06 -7.94
N TYR A 101 -18.11 1.66 -8.91
CA TYR A 101 -17.45 2.28 -10.06
C TYR A 101 -16.40 3.34 -9.66
N SER A 102 -16.70 4.16 -8.64
CA SER A 102 -15.76 5.17 -8.13
C SER A 102 -14.48 4.61 -7.49
N ASP A 103 -14.48 3.32 -7.17
CA ASP A 103 -13.33 2.64 -6.57
C ASP A 103 -12.38 2.05 -7.62
N ILE A 104 -12.75 2.10 -8.91
CA ILE A 104 -12.05 1.42 -10.00
C ILE A 104 -11.07 2.36 -10.68
N ASP A 105 -9.90 1.86 -11.02
CA ASP A 105 -8.88 2.55 -11.79
C ASP A 105 -9.05 2.32 -13.31
N ILE A 106 -8.17 2.95 -14.09
CA ILE A 106 -8.16 2.83 -15.56
C ILE A 106 -7.92 1.37 -16.05
N ASN A 107 -7.33 0.51 -15.21
CA ASN A 107 -7.08 -0.89 -15.53
C ASN A 107 -8.27 -1.80 -15.20
N GLN A 108 -9.42 -1.24 -14.82
CA GLN A 108 -10.61 -1.97 -14.41
C GLN A 108 -10.43 -2.78 -13.10
N HIS A 109 -9.48 -2.38 -12.25
CA HIS A 109 -9.23 -2.99 -10.96
C HIS A 109 -9.53 -2.01 -9.82
N PHE A 110 -9.77 -2.55 -8.64
CA PHE A 110 -9.93 -1.74 -7.43
C PHE A 110 -8.65 -0.95 -7.18
N ASN A 111 -8.76 0.37 -7.16
CA ASN A 111 -7.63 1.28 -7.05
C ASN A 111 -6.89 1.08 -5.73
N ASN A 112 -5.57 0.97 -5.80
CA ASN A 112 -4.73 0.77 -4.61
C ASN A 112 -4.90 1.86 -3.55
N SER A 113 -5.19 3.11 -3.93
CA SER A 113 -5.46 4.19 -2.97
C SER A 113 -6.76 3.97 -2.19
N ARG A 114 -7.76 3.33 -2.80
CA ARG A 114 -9.04 3.02 -2.13
C ARG A 114 -8.88 2.02 -0.99
N TYR A 115 -7.94 1.08 -1.10
CA TYR A 115 -7.62 0.22 0.05
C TYR A 115 -7.18 1.05 1.25
N ILE A 116 -6.39 2.09 1.04
CA ILE A 116 -5.94 2.98 2.13
C ILE A 116 -7.13 3.75 2.72
N GLU A 117 -8.01 4.29 1.90
CA GLU A 117 -9.23 4.96 2.39
C GLU A 117 -10.08 4.01 3.23
N TRP A 118 -10.31 2.77 2.74
CA TRP A 118 -11.09 1.78 3.47
C TRP A 118 -10.39 1.31 4.76
N VAL A 119 -9.05 1.38 4.84
CA VAL A 119 -8.32 1.17 6.10
C VAL A 119 -8.72 2.24 7.12
N PHE A 120 -8.76 3.52 6.72
CA PHE A 120 -9.19 4.60 7.61
C PHE A 120 -10.66 4.44 8.02
N ASP A 121 -11.54 4.09 7.09
CA ASP A 121 -12.96 3.86 7.38
C ASP A 121 -13.20 2.67 8.33
N ALA A 122 -12.31 1.69 8.32
CA ALA A 122 -12.37 0.54 9.23
C ALA A 122 -11.89 0.85 10.66
N MET A 123 -11.34 2.05 10.89
CA MET A 123 -10.91 2.46 12.24
C MET A 123 -12.05 3.11 13.03
N PRO A 124 -12.03 3.03 14.38
CA PRO A 124 -12.97 3.80 15.19
C PRO A 124 -12.83 5.28 14.90
N ILE A 125 -13.94 6.00 14.77
CA ILE A 125 -13.94 7.43 14.38
C ILE A 125 -13.12 8.30 15.35
N ASP A 126 -13.07 7.93 16.62
CA ASP A 126 -12.33 8.67 17.65
C ASP A 126 -10.85 8.31 17.73
N PHE A 127 -10.43 7.26 16.99
CA PHE A 127 -9.04 6.83 17.01
C PHE A 127 -8.09 7.95 16.61
N PHE A 128 -8.38 8.63 15.51
CA PHE A 128 -7.52 9.67 14.95
C PHE A 128 -7.56 10.99 15.69
N LYS A 129 -8.40 11.15 16.72
CA LYS A 129 -8.36 12.33 17.59
C LYS A 129 -7.06 12.39 18.41
N ASN A 130 -6.52 11.20 18.76
CA ASN A 130 -5.38 11.10 19.67
C ASN A 130 -4.22 10.25 19.09
N HIS A 131 -4.40 9.67 17.91
CA HIS A 131 -3.43 8.75 17.30
C HIS A 131 -3.19 9.08 15.83
N TYR A 132 -2.05 8.69 15.33
CA TYR A 132 -1.75 8.64 13.91
C TYR A 132 -0.91 7.40 13.61
N PHE A 133 -0.95 6.93 12.39
CA PHE A 133 -0.08 5.84 11.96
C PHE A 133 1.34 6.37 11.76
N LYS A 134 2.27 5.92 12.60
CA LYS A 134 3.69 6.18 12.44
C LYS A 134 4.27 5.39 11.27
N GLU A 135 3.75 4.17 11.08
CA GLU A 135 4.13 3.28 9.99
C GLU A 135 2.91 2.52 9.47
N MET A 136 2.86 2.30 8.16
CA MET A 136 1.86 1.48 7.51
C MET A 136 2.52 0.61 6.44
N SER A 137 2.34 -0.71 6.54
CA SER A 137 2.73 -1.65 5.49
C SER A 137 1.51 -2.28 4.85
N VAL A 138 1.47 -2.32 3.51
CA VAL A 138 0.36 -2.86 2.74
C VAL A 138 0.86 -3.94 1.79
N ILE A 139 0.19 -5.10 1.75
CA ILE A 139 0.45 -6.18 0.81
C ILE A 139 -0.82 -6.45 0.00
N PHE A 140 -0.73 -6.26 -1.29
CA PHE A 140 -1.78 -6.63 -2.24
C PHE A 140 -1.55 -8.08 -2.70
N LYS A 141 -2.33 -9.02 -2.14
CA LYS A 141 -2.22 -10.46 -2.47
C LYS A 141 -3.09 -10.86 -3.65
N LYS A 142 -4.24 -10.24 -3.77
CA LYS A 142 -5.24 -10.51 -4.81
C LYS A 142 -5.95 -9.22 -5.17
N GLU A 143 -6.23 -9.03 -6.44
CA GLU A 143 -6.97 -7.87 -6.94
C GLU A 143 -8.48 -8.08 -6.72
N MET A 144 -9.17 -6.99 -6.42
CA MET A 144 -10.63 -6.95 -6.45
C MET A 144 -11.11 -6.28 -7.74
N THR A 145 -12.26 -6.68 -8.21
CA THR A 145 -12.90 -6.19 -9.43
C THR A 145 -14.27 -5.57 -9.12
N PRO A 146 -14.90 -4.84 -10.05
CA PRO A 146 -16.23 -4.28 -9.85
C PRO A 146 -17.23 -5.31 -9.33
N ASN A 147 -18.10 -4.89 -8.42
CA ASN A 147 -19.12 -5.69 -7.75
C ASN A 147 -18.60 -6.76 -6.78
N ASN A 148 -17.29 -6.94 -6.63
CA ASN A 148 -16.81 -7.81 -5.54
C ASN A 148 -17.27 -7.27 -4.18
N LYS A 149 -17.66 -8.17 -3.30
CA LYS A 149 -17.93 -7.86 -1.91
C LYS A 149 -16.69 -8.12 -1.08
N ALA A 150 -16.27 -7.15 -0.31
CA ALA A 150 -15.15 -7.25 0.61
C ALA A 150 -15.65 -7.30 2.04
N ARG A 151 -15.16 -8.27 2.80
CA ARG A 151 -15.26 -8.33 4.25
C ARG A 151 -13.98 -7.79 4.85
N ILE A 152 -14.10 -6.82 5.74
CA ILE A 152 -12.96 -6.11 6.33
C ILE A 152 -12.88 -6.48 7.79
N TYR A 153 -11.77 -7.10 8.14
CA TYR A 153 -11.48 -7.58 9.48
C TYR A 153 -10.41 -6.72 10.10
N ARG A 154 -10.50 -6.50 11.40
CA ARG A 154 -9.55 -5.68 12.16
C ARG A 154 -9.14 -6.37 13.45
N PHE A 155 -7.85 -6.26 13.75
CA PHE A 155 -7.26 -6.36 15.09
C PHE A 155 -6.71 -5.00 15.46
N ILE A 156 -6.84 -4.59 16.70
CA ILE A 156 -6.30 -3.35 17.23
C ILE A 156 -5.88 -3.54 18.69
N ASP A 157 -4.67 -3.13 19.00
CA ASP A 157 -4.18 -2.92 20.35
C ASP A 157 -3.52 -1.54 20.45
N ASN A 158 -2.78 -1.25 21.53
CA ASN A 158 -2.20 0.08 21.78
C ASN A 158 -1.17 0.50 20.73
N ASP A 159 -0.42 -0.45 20.16
CA ASP A 159 0.74 -0.18 19.33
C ASP A 159 0.64 -0.76 17.91
N TYR A 160 -0.39 -1.58 17.66
CA TYR A 160 -0.48 -2.32 16.41
C TYR A 160 -1.92 -2.45 15.91
N VAL A 161 -2.10 -2.19 14.64
CA VAL A 161 -3.36 -2.42 13.93
C VAL A 161 -3.11 -3.36 12.76
N LYS A 162 -3.92 -4.41 12.63
CA LYS A 162 -3.96 -5.26 11.44
C LYS A 162 -5.33 -5.18 10.81
N ILE A 163 -5.38 -4.89 9.51
CA ILE A 163 -6.60 -4.89 8.72
C ILE A 163 -6.45 -5.87 7.57
N VAL A 164 -7.43 -6.72 7.40
CA VAL A 164 -7.45 -7.77 6.37
C VAL A 164 -8.71 -7.63 5.54
N PHE A 165 -8.54 -7.51 4.22
CA PHE A 165 -9.62 -7.54 3.25
C PHE A 165 -9.74 -8.95 2.70
N LYS A 166 -10.90 -9.54 2.80
CA LYS A 166 -11.24 -10.83 2.18
C LYS A 166 -12.38 -10.63 1.18
N SER A 167 -12.23 -11.19 0.00
CA SER A 167 -13.36 -11.28 -0.93
C SER A 167 -14.41 -12.24 -0.36
N SER A 168 -15.69 -11.94 -0.56
CA SER A 168 -16.78 -12.87 -0.18
C SER A 168 -16.73 -14.18 -0.95
N ASP A 169 -16.05 -14.18 -2.11
CA ASP A 169 -15.90 -15.36 -2.98
C ASP A 169 -14.70 -16.23 -2.55
N ASP A 170 -13.86 -15.76 -1.63
CA ASP A 170 -12.79 -16.55 -1.04
C ASP A 170 -13.41 -17.44 0.07
N SER A 171 -13.89 -18.61 -0.31
CA SER A 171 -14.11 -19.71 0.63
C SER A 171 -12.80 -19.96 1.39
N ILE A 172 -12.91 -20.03 2.70
CA ILE A 172 -11.85 -20.32 3.69
C ILE A 172 -11.16 -21.63 3.33
#